data_91687424ca3b2d25cf293dd43f83fc08
#
_entry.id   91687424ca3b2d25cf293dd43f83fc08
#
_cell.length_a   1.000
_cell.length_b   1.000
_cell.length_c   1.000
_cell.angle_alpha   90.00
_cell.angle_beta   90.00
_cell.angle_gamma   90.00
#
_symmetry.space_group_name_H-M   'P 1'
#
loop_
_entity.id
_entity.type
_entity.pdbx_description
1 polymer ?
#
loop_
_entity_poly.entity_id
_entity_poly.type
_entity_poly.pdbx_seq_one_letter_code
_entity_poly.pdbx_strand_id
1 'polypeptide(L)'
;MTVKNLKLIAKTEEDIKVVSAHLQDSILSVADIANLKKNKIFLMQLNRFMWEDVEKGVFRKNKRIRTVLKFDNVLKVFSKNINQKKKDNFLDFLAIETIKMPDNNYEMKITFAGDSIIRIIAEVIEVTLDDQGEAWDTKNKPKHQVI
;
A
#
# COMPACT_ATOMS: atom_id res chain seq x y z
N MET A 1 5.94 -24.57 10.14
CA MET A 1 6.77 -23.43 9.71
C MET A 1 5.97 -22.14 9.83
N THR A 2 6.40 -21.26 10.70
CA THR A 2 5.80 -19.95 10.84
C THR A 2 6.15 -19.09 9.63
N VAL A 3 5.13 -18.53 8.98
CA VAL A 3 5.36 -17.54 7.93
C VAL A 3 5.95 -16.30 8.58
N LYS A 4 7.13 -15.90 8.13
CA LYS A 4 7.80 -14.72 8.66
C LYS A 4 7.10 -13.47 8.18
N ASN A 5 6.65 -12.63 9.11
CA ASN A 5 6.04 -11.35 8.77
C ASN A 5 7.06 -10.44 8.07
N LEU A 6 6.58 -9.73 7.07
CA LEU A 6 7.40 -8.81 6.29
C LEU A 6 7.44 -7.45 7.00
N LYS A 7 8.64 -6.88 7.09
CA LYS A 7 8.84 -5.50 7.50
C LYS A 7 9.85 -4.86 6.56
N LEU A 8 9.41 -3.84 5.83
CA LEU A 8 10.24 -3.12 4.87
C LEU A 8 10.28 -1.64 5.22
N ILE A 9 11.45 -1.04 5.07
CA ILE A 9 11.63 0.41 5.18
C ILE A 9 12.12 0.90 3.82
N ALA A 10 11.36 1.81 3.21
CA ALA A 10 11.68 2.39 1.91
C ALA A 10 12.20 3.80 2.09
N LYS A 11 13.38 4.09 1.54
CA LYS A 11 14.02 5.42 1.58
C LYS A 11 14.41 5.93 0.20
N THR A 12 14.23 5.11 -0.83
CA THR A 12 14.57 5.45 -2.21
C THR A 12 13.40 5.13 -3.14
N GLU A 13 13.44 5.68 -4.35
CA GLU A 13 12.45 5.36 -5.39
C GLU A 13 12.43 3.87 -5.71
N GLU A 14 13.59 3.22 -5.73
CA GLU A 14 13.70 1.78 -5.99
C GLU A 14 13.03 0.96 -4.88
N ASP A 15 13.21 1.38 -3.62
CA ASP A 15 12.53 0.74 -2.49
C ASP A 15 11.02 0.83 -2.60
N ILE A 16 10.49 1.96 -3.08
CA ILE A 16 9.05 2.15 -3.29
C ILE A 16 8.51 1.18 -4.32
N LYS A 17 9.27 0.86 -5.36
CA LYS A 17 8.87 -0.16 -6.35
C LYS A 17 8.70 -1.53 -5.70
N VAL A 18 9.56 -1.88 -4.76
CA VAL A 18 9.45 -3.14 -4.02
C VAL A 18 8.19 -3.15 -3.15
N VAL A 19 7.95 -2.06 -2.42
CA VAL A 19 6.74 -1.91 -1.61
C VAL A 19 5.48 -2.01 -2.48
N SER A 20 5.48 -1.34 -3.63
CA SER A 20 4.37 -1.36 -4.59
C SER A 20 4.07 -2.79 -5.06
N ALA A 21 5.10 -3.57 -5.37
CA ALA A 21 4.93 -4.95 -5.82
C ALA A 21 4.30 -5.83 -4.73
N HIS A 22 4.68 -5.67 -3.48
CA HIS A 22 4.08 -6.40 -2.36
C HIS A 22 2.64 -6.02 -2.10
N LEU A 23 2.25 -4.78 -2.40
CA LEU A 23 0.91 -4.28 -2.12
C LEU A 23 -0.08 -4.43 -3.28
N GLN A 24 0.37 -4.88 -4.45
CA GLN A 24 -0.51 -5.05 -5.59
C GLN A 24 -1.72 -5.92 -5.22
N ASP A 25 -2.91 -5.44 -5.55
CA ASP A 25 -4.20 -6.08 -5.26
C ASP A 25 -4.55 -6.20 -3.77
N SER A 26 -3.88 -5.41 -2.93
CA SER A 26 -4.32 -5.26 -1.54
C SER A 26 -5.68 -4.59 -1.48
N ILE A 27 -6.47 -4.99 -0.49
CA ILE A 27 -7.81 -4.46 -0.27
C ILE A 27 -7.83 -3.68 1.04
N LEU A 28 -8.44 -2.51 1.02
CA LEU A 28 -8.65 -1.70 2.22
C LEU A 28 -10.00 -0.99 2.14
N SER A 29 -10.55 -0.61 3.29
CA SER A 29 -11.70 0.28 3.31
C SER A 29 -11.24 1.72 3.56
N VAL A 30 -12.08 2.68 3.19
CA VAL A 30 -11.81 4.11 3.45
C VAL A 30 -11.61 4.37 4.95
N ALA A 31 -12.30 3.61 5.80
CA ALA A 31 -12.16 3.71 7.26
C ALA A 31 -10.74 3.36 7.77
N ASP A 32 -9.96 2.62 6.98
CA ASP A 32 -8.62 2.17 7.35
C ASP A 32 -7.53 3.16 6.95
N ILE A 33 -7.91 4.37 6.55
CA ILE A 33 -7.00 5.43 6.14
C ILE A 33 -6.99 6.52 7.22
N ALA A 34 -5.81 6.95 7.65
CA ALA A 34 -5.65 8.01 8.61
C ALA A 34 -4.62 9.03 8.15
N ASN A 35 -5.00 10.31 8.16
CA ASN A 35 -4.10 11.43 7.87
C ASN A 35 -3.82 12.21 9.17
N LEU A 36 -2.67 11.94 9.77
CA LEU A 36 -2.26 12.55 11.03
C LEU A 36 -1.41 13.80 10.74
N LYS A 37 -2.07 14.87 10.34
CA LYS A 37 -1.42 16.11 9.87
C LYS A 37 -0.43 16.70 10.88
N LYS A 38 -0.77 16.70 12.16
CA LYS A 38 0.09 17.27 13.22
C LYS A 38 1.42 16.51 13.34
N ASN A 39 1.40 15.21 13.06
CA ASN A 39 2.57 14.35 13.15
C ASN A 39 3.30 14.20 11.81
N LYS A 40 2.76 14.79 10.73
CA LYS A 40 3.25 14.62 9.36
C LYS A 40 3.29 13.14 8.94
N ILE A 41 2.27 12.39 9.33
CA ILE A 41 2.13 10.96 9.07
C ILE A 41 0.85 10.70 8.30
N PHE A 42 0.94 9.86 7.27
CA PHE A 42 -0.20 9.30 6.57
C PHE A 42 -0.09 7.77 6.62
N LEU A 43 -1.16 7.10 7.04
CA LEU A 43 -1.12 5.64 7.10
C LEU A 43 -2.39 4.99 6.61
N MET A 44 -2.21 3.76 6.10
CA MET A 44 -3.29 2.89 5.65
C MET A 44 -3.08 1.50 6.21
N GLN A 45 -4.17 0.85 6.57
CA GLN A 45 -4.18 -0.56 6.95
C GLN A 45 -4.82 -1.34 5.81
N LEU A 46 -4.09 -2.32 5.27
CA LEU A 46 -4.51 -3.08 4.10
C LEU A 46 -4.46 -4.58 4.37
N ASN A 47 -5.24 -5.31 3.60
CA ASN A 47 -5.15 -6.77 3.53
C ASN A 47 -4.39 -7.11 2.25
N ARG A 48 -3.09 -7.36 2.36
CA ARG A 48 -2.27 -7.65 1.20
C ARG A 48 -2.29 -9.13 0.83
N PHE A 49 -2.22 -9.42 -0.47
CA PHE A 49 -2.02 -10.78 -0.96
C PHE A 49 -0.55 -11.15 -0.82
N MET A 50 -0.27 -12.37 -0.39
CA MET A 50 1.12 -12.80 -0.17
C MET A 50 1.73 -13.34 -1.47
N TRP A 51 2.15 -12.41 -2.34
CA TRP A 51 2.75 -12.70 -3.64
C TRP A 51 4.04 -13.49 -3.55
N GLU A 52 4.79 -13.33 -2.47
CA GLU A 52 6.06 -14.04 -2.24
C GLU A 52 5.89 -15.56 -2.23
N ASP A 53 4.75 -16.06 -1.77
CA ASP A 53 4.45 -17.50 -1.79
C ASP A 53 4.21 -18.02 -3.21
N VAL A 54 3.63 -17.19 -4.06
CA VAL A 54 3.38 -17.54 -5.47
C VAL A 54 4.69 -17.61 -6.25
N GLU A 55 5.58 -16.64 -6.04
CA GLU A 55 6.87 -16.57 -6.73
C GLU A 55 7.79 -17.74 -6.41
N LYS A 56 7.68 -18.28 -5.21
CA LYS A 56 8.50 -19.44 -4.80
C LYS A 56 8.06 -20.75 -5.42
N GLY A 57 6.95 -20.76 -6.17
CA GLY A 57 6.42 -21.97 -6.80
C GLY A 57 6.06 -23.07 -5.81
N VAL A 58 5.85 -22.72 -4.58
CA VAL A 58 5.54 -23.66 -3.51
C VAL A 58 4.04 -23.98 -3.55
N PHE A 59 3.69 -25.25 -3.39
CA PHE A 59 2.30 -25.69 -3.28
C PHE A 59 1.74 -25.24 -1.94
N ARG A 60 1.37 -23.97 -1.85
CA ARG A 60 0.73 -23.40 -0.66
C ARG A 60 -0.62 -22.81 -1.03
N LYS A 61 -1.54 -22.84 -0.07
CA LYS A 61 -2.80 -22.11 -0.20
C LYS A 61 -2.49 -20.63 -0.33
N ASN A 62 -3.24 -19.93 -1.18
CA ASN A 62 -3.14 -18.48 -1.28
C ASN A 62 -3.46 -17.86 0.07
N LYS A 63 -2.68 -16.86 0.47
CA LYS A 63 -2.83 -16.21 1.77
C LYS A 63 -2.89 -14.70 1.63
N ARG A 64 -3.61 -14.09 2.56
CA ARG A 64 -3.59 -12.65 2.79
C ARG A 64 -3.12 -12.39 4.22
N ILE A 65 -2.51 -11.23 4.42
CA ILE A 65 -2.08 -10.75 5.72
C ILE A 65 -2.41 -9.27 5.84
N ARG A 66 -2.77 -8.86 7.08
CA ARG A 66 -2.95 -7.45 7.36
C ARG A 66 -1.59 -6.77 7.43
N THR A 67 -1.49 -5.61 6.79
CA THR A 67 -0.26 -4.82 6.79
C THR A 67 -0.58 -3.35 7.00
N VAL A 68 0.38 -2.62 7.56
CA VAL A 68 0.28 -1.17 7.72
C VAL A 68 1.31 -0.51 6.81
N LEU A 69 0.84 0.42 5.99
CA LEU A 69 1.68 1.27 5.16
C LEU A 69 1.70 2.66 5.77
N LYS A 70 2.87 3.10 6.21
CA LYS A 70 3.07 4.37 6.89
C LYS A 70 4.01 5.25 6.10
N PHE A 71 3.58 6.48 5.85
CA PHE A 71 4.38 7.53 5.22
C PHE A 71 4.74 8.57 6.27
N ASP A 72 6.03 8.84 6.46
CA ASP A 72 6.54 9.88 7.34
C ASP A 72 6.90 11.15 6.56
N ASN A 73 7.08 12.25 7.26
CA ASN A 73 7.49 13.54 6.69
C ASN A 73 6.52 14.06 5.63
N VAL A 74 5.23 13.79 5.81
CA VAL A 74 4.16 14.17 4.89
C VAL A 74 3.81 15.63 5.07
N LEU A 75 3.83 16.39 3.96
CA LEU A 75 3.45 17.79 3.92
C LEU A 75 1.99 17.99 3.54
N LYS A 76 1.53 17.27 2.52
CA LYS A 76 0.17 17.38 1.96
C LYS A 76 -0.31 16.05 1.44
N VAL A 77 -1.62 15.84 1.49
CA VAL A 77 -2.30 14.69 0.91
C VAL A 77 -3.47 15.17 0.08
N PHE A 78 -3.57 14.70 -1.14
CA PHE A 78 -4.69 14.95 -2.05
C PHE A 78 -5.35 13.64 -2.41
N SER A 79 -6.66 13.64 -2.54
CA SER A 79 -7.39 12.47 -3.04
C SER A 79 -8.31 12.85 -4.19
N LYS A 80 -8.54 11.89 -5.09
CA LYS A 80 -9.45 12.04 -6.22
C LYS A 80 -10.29 10.76 -6.35
N ASN A 81 -11.59 10.95 -6.55
CA ASN A 81 -12.56 9.86 -6.69
C ASN A 81 -12.62 8.92 -5.47
N ILE A 82 -12.42 9.48 -4.29
CA ILE A 82 -12.60 8.76 -3.03
C ILE A 82 -13.61 9.53 -2.18
N ASN A 83 -14.73 8.87 -1.88
CA ASN A 83 -15.74 9.47 -1.02
C ASN A 83 -15.39 9.22 0.44
N GLN A 84 -14.81 10.23 1.09
CA GLN A 84 -14.35 10.14 2.47
C GLN A 84 -15.49 9.97 3.48
N LYS A 85 -16.73 10.22 3.08
CA LYS A 85 -17.92 10.03 3.93
C LYS A 85 -18.41 8.59 3.93
N LYS A 86 -18.11 7.83 2.88
CA LYS A 86 -18.46 6.41 2.78
C LYS A 86 -17.34 5.53 3.30
N LYS A 87 -17.24 5.40 4.61
CA LYS A 87 -16.16 4.71 5.29
C LYS A 87 -16.10 3.21 4.99
N ASP A 88 -17.20 2.61 4.59
CA ASP A 88 -17.31 1.19 4.26
C ASP A 88 -16.97 0.87 2.79
N ASN A 89 -16.69 1.88 1.96
CA ASN A 89 -16.23 1.63 0.59
C ASN A 89 -14.85 0.99 0.59
N PHE A 90 -14.69 -0.01 -0.27
CA PHE A 90 -13.41 -0.70 -0.45
C PHE A 90 -12.63 -0.10 -1.61
N LEU A 91 -11.30 -0.14 -1.47
CA LEU A 91 -10.35 0.28 -2.49
C LEU A 91 -9.43 -0.89 -2.81
N ASP A 92 -9.14 -1.09 -4.09
CA ASP A 92 -8.18 -2.08 -4.57
C ASP A 92 -6.88 -1.37 -4.96
N PHE A 93 -5.83 -1.65 -4.23
CA PHE A 93 -4.53 -1.04 -4.45
C PHE A 93 -3.89 -1.58 -5.73
N LEU A 94 -3.44 -0.70 -6.62
CA LEU A 94 -2.75 -1.09 -7.85
C LEU A 94 -1.25 -0.82 -7.79
N ALA A 95 -0.85 0.41 -7.51
CA ALA A 95 0.57 0.79 -7.55
C ALA A 95 0.85 2.07 -6.79
N ILE A 96 2.14 2.25 -6.42
CA ILE A 96 2.70 3.54 -5.99
C ILE A 96 3.76 3.95 -7.00
N GLU A 97 3.70 5.20 -7.45
CA GLU A 97 4.72 5.81 -8.28
C GLU A 97 5.33 7.00 -7.55
N THR A 98 6.64 7.17 -7.66
CA THR A 98 7.36 8.27 -7.01
C THR A 98 7.92 9.22 -8.05
N ILE A 99 7.72 10.51 -7.83
CA ILE A 99 8.25 11.58 -8.68
C ILE A 99 8.98 12.57 -7.78
N LYS A 100 10.22 12.90 -8.13
CA LYS A 100 10.94 13.99 -7.48
C LYS A 100 10.44 15.32 -8.04
N MET A 101 10.02 16.21 -7.17
CA MET A 101 9.50 17.51 -7.54
C MET A 101 10.61 18.57 -7.64
N PRO A 102 10.40 19.69 -8.39
CA PRO A 102 11.43 20.72 -8.56
C PRO A 102 11.91 21.36 -7.26
N ASP A 103 11.09 21.35 -6.20
CA ASP A 103 11.42 21.94 -4.89
C ASP A 103 12.15 20.94 -3.96
N ASN A 104 12.66 19.84 -4.50
CA ASN A 104 13.29 18.73 -3.78
C ASN A 104 12.35 17.90 -2.90
N ASN A 105 11.06 18.16 -2.92
CA ASN A 105 10.08 17.27 -2.31
C ASN A 105 9.80 16.09 -3.23
N TYR A 106 9.05 15.12 -2.71
CA TYR A 106 8.64 13.94 -3.48
C TYR A 106 7.14 13.84 -3.52
N GLU A 107 6.59 13.46 -4.66
CA GLU A 107 5.21 13.06 -4.79
C GLU A 107 5.15 11.53 -4.89
N MET A 108 4.40 10.92 -3.99
CA MET A 108 4.09 9.49 -4.06
C MET A 108 2.62 9.36 -4.41
N LYS A 109 2.36 8.83 -5.61
CA LYS A 109 1.01 8.69 -6.16
C LYS A 109 0.56 7.25 -6.00
N ILE A 110 -0.50 7.05 -5.24
CA ILE A 110 -1.12 5.75 -5.07
C ILE A 110 -2.33 5.69 -5.99
N THR A 111 -2.33 4.69 -6.87
CA THR A 111 -3.44 4.43 -7.79
C THR A 111 -4.22 3.22 -7.31
N PHE A 112 -5.54 3.37 -7.27
CA PHE A 112 -6.49 2.30 -6.96
C PHE A 112 -7.33 1.98 -8.19
N ALA A 113 -7.94 0.80 -8.21
CA ALA A 113 -8.89 0.45 -9.27
C ALA A 113 -10.06 1.44 -9.30
N GLY A 114 -10.61 1.70 -10.49
CA GLY A 114 -11.74 2.63 -10.64
C GLY A 114 -11.34 4.10 -10.63
N ASP A 115 -10.11 4.42 -11.03
CA ASP A 115 -9.59 5.80 -11.15
C ASP A 115 -9.54 6.58 -9.83
N SER A 116 -9.49 5.90 -8.71
CA SER A 116 -9.25 6.52 -7.42
C SER A 116 -7.76 6.72 -7.21
N ILE A 117 -7.38 7.88 -6.68
CA ILE A 117 -5.98 8.26 -6.52
C ILE A 117 -5.77 8.96 -5.18
N ILE A 118 -4.65 8.66 -4.52
CA ILE A 118 -4.13 9.45 -3.40
C ILE A 118 -2.72 9.92 -3.78
N ARG A 119 -2.49 11.23 -3.65
CA ARG A 119 -1.17 11.84 -3.89
C ARG A 119 -0.62 12.34 -2.57
N ILE A 120 0.55 11.88 -2.20
CA ILE A 120 1.23 12.23 -0.96
C ILE A 120 2.47 13.05 -1.32
N ILE A 121 2.54 14.29 -0.81
CA ILE A 121 3.71 15.14 -0.95
C ILE A 121 4.50 15.04 0.35
N ALA A 122 5.76 14.63 0.26
CA ALA A 122 6.64 14.44 1.42
C ALA A 122 7.99 15.13 1.22
N GLU A 123 8.63 15.51 2.32
CA GLU A 123 9.96 16.15 2.29
C GLU A 123 11.03 15.15 1.85
N VAL A 124 10.90 13.92 2.29
CA VAL A 124 11.81 12.81 1.95
C VAL A 124 10.98 11.54 1.78
N ILE A 125 11.57 10.53 1.15
CA ILE A 125 10.96 9.21 1.09
C ILE A 125 11.30 8.48 2.39
N GLU A 126 10.29 8.23 3.20
CA GLU A 126 10.39 7.39 4.40
C GLU A 126 9.08 6.68 4.58
N VAL A 127 9.02 5.44 4.10
CA VAL A 127 7.81 4.64 4.06
C VAL A 127 8.08 3.29 4.70
N THR A 128 7.20 2.87 5.59
CA THR A 128 7.31 1.59 6.28
C THR A 128 6.13 0.70 5.91
N LEU A 129 6.43 -0.53 5.53
CA LEU A 129 5.45 -1.59 5.32
C LEU A 129 5.66 -2.64 6.42
N ASP A 130 4.65 -2.89 7.23
CA ASP A 130 4.78 -3.74 8.41
C ASP A 130 3.57 -4.68 8.53
N ASP A 131 3.82 -5.98 8.31
CA ASP A 131 2.78 -7.01 8.44
C ASP A 131 2.37 -7.16 9.90
N GLN A 132 1.06 -7.34 10.13
CA GLN A 132 0.45 -7.43 11.44
C GLN A 132 -0.29 -8.76 11.61
N GLY A 133 -0.06 -9.43 12.73
CA GLY A 133 -0.80 -10.62 13.09
C GLY A 133 -0.44 -11.84 12.25
N GLU A 134 -1.43 -12.71 12.04
CA GLU A 134 -1.27 -13.95 11.31
C GLU A 134 -1.92 -13.90 9.94
N ALA A 135 -1.28 -14.55 8.97
CA ALA A 135 -1.85 -14.70 7.63
C ALA A 135 -3.05 -15.65 7.67
N TRP A 136 -3.99 -15.46 6.75
CA TRP A 136 -5.14 -16.35 6.59
C TRP A 136 -5.27 -16.82 5.15
N ASP A 137 -5.90 -17.98 4.97
CA ASP A 137 -6.15 -18.53 3.65
C ASP A 137 -7.22 -17.69 2.92
N THR A 138 -7.01 -17.47 1.63
CA THR A 138 -7.99 -16.85 0.76
C THR A 138 -8.31 -17.77 -0.41
N LYS A 139 -9.57 -17.79 -0.83
CA LYS A 139 -10.02 -18.68 -1.92
C LYS A 139 -9.59 -18.18 -3.28
N ASN A 140 -9.43 -16.86 -3.43
CA ASN A 140 -9.24 -16.24 -4.73
C ASN A 140 -7.86 -15.61 -4.83
N LYS A 141 -7.09 -16.06 -5.82
CA LYS A 141 -5.89 -15.37 -6.27
C LYS A 141 -6.33 -14.21 -7.17
N PRO A 142 -5.84 -12.98 -6.92
CA PRO A 142 -6.13 -11.88 -7.83
C PRO A 142 -5.68 -12.19 -9.25
N LYS A 143 -6.55 -11.91 -10.22
CA LYS A 143 -6.27 -12.11 -11.64
C LYS A 143 -6.16 -10.76 -12.31
N HIS A 144 -5.09 -10.58 -13.05
CA HIS A 144 -4.92 -9.41 -13.90
C HIS A 144 -5.33 -9.78 -15.33
N GLN A 145 -6.15 -8.92 -15.94
CA GLN A 145 -6.45 -9.07 -17.35
C GLN A 145 -5.21 -8.66 -18.13
N VAL A 146 -4.70 -9.60 -18.92
CA VAL A 146 -3.66 -9.31 -19.90
C VAL A 146 -4.34 -8.66 -21.09
N ILE A 147 -4.04 -7.42 -21.31
CA ILE A 147 -4.56 -6.70 -22.46
C ILE A 147 -3.57 -6.86 -23.63
#